data_e3afd5b1e37684ba97815eb3e2ae3f3c
#
_entry.id   e3afd5b1e37684ba97815eb3e2ae3f3c
#
_cell.length_a   1.000
_cell.length_b   1.000
_cell.length_c   1.000
_cell.angle_alpha   90.00
_cell.angle_beta   90.00
_cell.angle_gamma   90.00
#
_symmetry.space_group_name_H-M   'P 1'
#
loop_
_entity.id
_entity.type
_entity.pdbx_description
1 polymer ?
#
loop_
_entity_poly.entity_id
_entity_poly.type
_entity_poly.pdbx_seq_one_letter_code
_entity_poly.pdbx_strand_id
1 'polypeptide(L)'
;MVNAASPSDAERRERARSETVQPGGLGQAKLNPFGDLHTLQHLSTRLARSLRGVFEPLLRQEVRTWAEPLMVQRFADYRLERPDLLTAWLPLGMDDRTALCVFDGRFVLELLDLFFGGVGYAPPELPLEFTPAAEAMVARLGEMIAPPLAAAWEPLARVSFTVGRCEGNAAMLTNIEADDAMIVTRFGIAHGAARPVFVDLVYPVSALKPHGTALTGKVVAKAAEQDAQWTAALTRAAMQVRFPVRSVLAEPVISLARLMELQPGDVIPIHFTNDVPVMVGNDRLGTGTVGTANGHAAIRLTKLASLEGIIA
;
A
#
# COMPACT_ATOMS: atom_id res chain seq x y z
N MET A 1 -0.43 -20.03 53.57
CA MET A 1 0.69 -19.37 52.88
C MET A 1 1.03 -20.22 51.66
N VAL A 2 0.57 -19.80 50.50
CA VAL A 2 0.83 -20.51 49.21
C VAL A 2 1.84 -19.63 48.48
N ASN A 3 3.07 -20.16 48.34
CA ASN A 3 4.14 -19.56 47.58
C ASN A 3 3.80 -19.63 46.06
N ALA A 4 3.60 -18.49 45.45
CA ALA A 4 3.56 -18.36 43.98
C ALA A 4 4.99 -18.51 43.44
N ALA A 5 5.23 -19.56 42.66
CA ALA A 5 6.48 -19.78 41.98
C ALA A 5 6.67 -18.72 40.87
N SER A 6 7.82 -18.10 40.86
CA SER A 6 8.22 -17.18 39.79
C SER A 6 8.44 -17.96 38.49
N PRO A 7 8.05 -17.42 37.32
CA PRO A 7 8.24 -18.10 36.05
C PRO A 7 9.74 -18.30 35.76
N SER A 8 10.06 -19.48 35.25
CA SER A 8 11.43 -19.89 34.97
C SER A 8 12.05 -19.06 33.83
N ASP A 9 13.38 -18.89 33.84
CA ASP A 9 14.13 -18.17 32.80
C ASP A 9 13.92 -18.74 31.39
N ALA A 10 13.46 -19.97 31.28
CA ALA A 10 13.07 -20.60 30.01
C ALA A 10 11.79 -20.00 29.44
N GLU A 11 10.76 -19.80 30.28
CA GLU A 11 9.49 -19.16 29.86
C GLU A 11 9.66 -17.68 29.52
N ARG A 12 10.62 -17.01 30.13
CA ARG A 12 10.99 -15.63 29.80
C ARG A 12 11.71 -15.54 28.45
N ARG A 13 12.52 -16.56 28.11
CA ARG A 13 13.21 -16.66 26.81
C ARG A 13 12.25 -17.08 25.68
N GLU A 14 11.23 -17.87 25.96
CA GLU A 14 10.21 -18.22 24.98
C GLU A 14 9.26 -17.04 24.67
N ARG A 15 8.85 -16.26 25.66
CA ARG A 15 8.10 -15.02 25.43
C ARG A 15 8.90 -13.95 24.68
N ALA A 16 10.22 -13.86 24.89
CA ALA A 16 11.10 -12.99 24.13
C ALA A 16 11.37 -13.47 22.69
N ARG A 17 11.12 -14.77 22.40
CA ARG A 17 11.23 -15.33 21.03
C ARG A 17 9.95 -15.24 20.21
N SER A 18 8.80 -14.98 20.83
CA SER A 18 7.52 -14.85 20.10
C SER A 18 7.25 -13.43 19.59
N GLU A 19 8.06 -12.44 19.95
CA GLU A 19 8.19 -11.21 19.15
C GLU A 19 9.09 -11.50 17.95
N THR A 20 8.57 -12.22 16.99
CA THR A 20 9.15 -12.32 15.65
C THR A 20 9.15 -10.91 15.06
N VAL A 21 10.27 -10.22 15.26
CA VAL A 21 10.67 -9.11 14.39
C VAL A 21 10.73 -9.70 12.99
N GLN A 22 9.68 -9.49 12.21
CA GLN A 22 9.74 -9.74 10.78
C GLN A 22 10.91 -8.89 10.26
N PRO A 23 11.89 -9.50 9.58
CA PRO A 23 12.96 -8.72 8.95
C PRO A 23 12.31 -7.88 7.87
N GLY A 24 11.99 -6.63 8.22
CA GLY A 24 11.57 -5.63 7.25
C GLY A 24 12.75 -5.40 6.31
N GLY A 25 12.68 -5.98 5.10
CA GLY A 25 13.66 -5.71 4.07
C GLY A 25 13.76 -4.19 3.88
N LEU A 26 14.98 -3.69 3.80
CA LEU A 26 15.27 -2.31 3.39
C LEU A 26 14.58 -2.09 2.03
N GLY A 27 13.44 -1.37 2.01
CA GLY A 27 12.69 -1.07 0.79
C GLY A 27 11.20 -1.40 0.84
N GLN A 28 10.69 -2.15 1.81
CA GLN A 28 9.23 -2.28 1.98
C GLN A 28 8.69 -1.01 2.63
N ALA A 29 8.00 -0.19 1.83
CA ALA A 29 7.24 0.94 2.34
C ALA A 29 6.28 0.42 3.41
N LYS A 30 6.32 0.99 4.63
CA LYS A 30 5.33 0.67 5.66
C LYS A 30 3.96 1.06 5.10
N LEU A 31 3.07 0.07 4.95
CA LEU A 31 1.70 0.31 4.48
C LEU A 31 0.98 1.34 5.36
N ASN A 32 1.29 1.36 6.65
CA ASN A 32 0.76 2.34 7.58
C ASN A 32 1.85 3.31 8.07
N PRO A 33 1.90 4.53 7.56
CA PRO A 33 2.85 5.55 8.01
C PRO A 33 2.44 6.22 9.33
N PHE A 34 1.19 6.07 9.78
CA PHE A 34 0.66 6.76 10.96
C PHE A 34 0.96 6.03 12.27
N GLY A 35 1.42 4.77 12.21
CA GLY A 35 1.65 3.93 13.39
C GLY A 35 0.34 3.49 14.02
N ASP A 36 -0.01 4.07 15.17
CA ASP A 36 -1.25 3.75 15.86
C ASP A 36 -2.45 4.53 15.28
N LEU A 37 -3.52 3.82 14.99
CA LEU A 37 -4.76 4.36 14.40
C LEU A 37 -5.90 4.48 15.42
N HIS A 38 -5.60 4.57 16.72
CA HIS A 38 -6.63 4.66 17.77
C HIS A 38 -7.65 5.76 17.51
N THR A 39 -7.19 6.94 17.07
CA THR A 39 -8.10 8.05 16.79
C THR A 39 -9.08 7.72 15.67
N LEU A 40 -8.60 7.10 14.59
CA LEU A 40 -9.48 6.66 13.49
C LEU A 40 -10.42 5.53 13.94
N GLN A 41 -9.97 4.62 14.82
CA GLN A 41 -10.81 3.57 15.40
C GLN A 41 -11.93 4.17 16.26
N HIS A 42 -11.64 5.21 17.05
CA HIS A 42 -12.66 5.93 17.83
C HIS A 42 -13.68 6.64 16.93
N LEU A 43 -13.21 7.28 15.86
CA LEU A 43 -14.06 7.89 14.84
C LEU A 43 -14.98 6.84 14.22
N SER A 44 -14.45 5.69 13.84
CA SER A 44 -15.22 4.58 13.28
C SER A 44 -16.28 4.06 14.25
N THR A 45 -15.95 3.93 15.53
CA THR A 45 -16.91 3.55 16.58
C THR A 45 -18.04 4.60 16.74
N ARG A 46 -17.70 5.87 16.63
CA ARG A 46 -18.69 6.96 16.66
C ARG A 46 -19.61 6.92 15.43
N LEU A 47 -19.01 6.76 14.24
CA LEU A 47 -19.75 6.63 12.98
C LEU A 47 -20.70 5.43 13.03
N ALA A 48 -20.23 4.26 13.51
CA ALA A 48 -21.06 3.07 13.63
C ALA A 48 -22.38 3.34 14.35
N ARG A 49 -22.35 4.11 15.45
CA ARG A 49 -23.58 4.49 16.18
C ARG A 49 -24.51 5.35 15.34
N SER A 50 -23.97 6.26 14.54
CA SER A 50 -24.75 7.14 13.67
C SER A 50 -25.36 6.39 12.48
N LEU A 51 -24.69 5.34 11.98
CA LEU A 51 -25.18 4.49 10.90
C LEU A 51 -26.48 3.77 11.26
N ARG A 52 -26.73 3.54 12.55
CA ARG A 52 -28.03 3.02 13.01
C ARG A 52 -29.17 3.89 12.49
N GLY A 53 -29.10 5.21 12.65
CA GLY A 53 -30.11 6.15 12.16
C GLY A 53 -30.27 6.18 10.64
N VAL A 54 -29.25 5.76 9.89
CA VAL A 54 -29.31 5.62 8.43
C VAL A 54 -30.04 4.35 8.03
N PHE A 55 -29.72 3.20 8.65
CA PHE A 55 -30.20 1.89 8.21
C PHE A 55 -31.54 1.47 8.82
N GLU A 56 -31.91 1.92 10.03
CA GLU A 56 -33.20 1.59 10.63
C GLU A 56 -34.42 1.99 9.77
N PRO A 57 -34.46 3.21 9.21
CA PRO A 57 -35.59 3.60 8.32
C PRO A 57 -35.62 2.81 7.02
N LEU A 58 -34.44 2.42 6.48
CA LEU A 58 -34.31 1.68 5.23
C LEU A 58 -34.71 0.22 5.41
N LEU A 59 -34.28 -0.41 6.49
CA LEU A 59 -34.55 -1.83 6.79
C LEU A 59 -35.92 -2.02 7.48
N ARG A 60 -36.54 -0.93 7.94
CA ARG A 60 -37.83 -0.95 8.68
C ARG A 60 -37.82 -1.88 9.89
N GLN A 61 -36.67 -2.06 10.50
CA GLN A 61 -36.42 -2.95 11.65
C GLN A 61 -35.41 -2.30 12.58
N GLU A 62 -35.38 -2.75 13.83
CA GLU A 62 -34.30 -2.38 14.74
C GLU A 62 -32.95 -2.91 14.25
N VAL A 63 -31.94 -2.04 14.23
CA VAL A 63 -30.62 -2.33 13.70
C VAL A 63 -29.55 -2.20 14.79
N ARG A 64 -28.65 -3.15 14.84
CA ARG A 64 -27.41 -3.06 15.62
C ARG A 64 -26.26 -2.83 14.68
N THR A 65 -25.45 -1.80 14.99
CA THR A 65 -24.30 -1.42 14.19
C THR A 65 -23.04 -1.40 15.04
N TRP A 66 -21.94 -1.83 14.50
CA TRP A 66 -20.61 -1.79 15.14
C TRP A 66 -19.52 -1.58 14.10
N ALA A 67 -18.35 -1.16 14.55
CA ALA A 67 -17.17 -1.07 13.71
C ALA A 67 -16.21 -2.21 14.09
N GLU A 68 -15.70 -2.91 13.10
CA GLU A 68 -14.62 -3.88 13.25
C GLU A 68 -13.27 -3.16 13.49
N PRO A 69 -12.25 -3.86 14.00
CA PRO A 69 -10.89 -3.33 14.04
C PRO A 69 -10.40 -2.89 12.66
N LEU A 70 -9.66 -1.79 12.62
CA LEU A 70 -9.09 -1.28 11.37
C LEU A 70 -8.10 -2.29 10.78
N MET A 71 -8.17 -2.45 9.46
CA MET A 71 -7.21 -3.24 8.70
C MET A 71 -6.41 -2.32 7.77
N VAL A 72 -5.13 -2.63 7.60
CA VAL A 72 -4.25 -1.93 6.66
C VAL A 72 -3.71 -2.94 5.66
N GLN A 73 -4.03 -2.73 4.40
CA GLN A 73 -3.67 -3.66 3.32
C GLN A 73 -3.54 -2.93 1.99
N ARG A 74 -3.02 -3.58 0.97
CA ARG A 74 -3.01 -3.02 -0.39
C ARG A 74 -4.41 -3.11 -1.01
N PHE A 75 -4.70 -2.22 -1.93
CA PHE A 75 -5.97 -2.26 -2.65
C PHE A 75 -6.15 -3.56 -3.44
N ALA A 76 -5.08 -4.09 -4.03
CA ALA A 76 -5.10 -5.39 -4.70
C ALA A 76 -5.55 -6.52 -3.77
N ASP A 77 -4.99 -6.58 -2.55
CA ASP A 77 -5.33 -7.61 -1.55
C ASP A 77 -6.78 -7.46 -1.09
N TYR A 78 -7.22 -6.22 -0.83
CA TYR A 78 -8.61 -5.91 -0.47
C TYR A 78 -9.61 -6.36 -1.55
N ARG A 79 -9.27 -6.20 -2.82
CA ARG A 79 -10.10 -6.67 -3.93
C ARG A 79 -10.19 -8.19 -3.99
N LEU A 80 -9.10 -8.90 -3.74
CA LEU A 80 -9.04 -10.36 -3.77
C LEU A 80 -9.86 -11.01 -2.63
N GLU A 81 -10.03 -10.34 -1.50
CA GLU A 81 -10.91 -10.81 -0.41
C GLU A 81 -12.39 -10.74 -0.78
N ARG A 82 -12.73 -10.00 -1.85
CA ARG A 82 -14.09 -9.90 -2.33
C ARG A 82 -14.28 -10.86 -3.49
N PRO A 83 -15.23 -11.80 -3.36
CA PRO A 83 -15.55 -12.72 -4.46
C PRO A 83 -15.98 -11.89 -5.69
N ASP A 84 -15.87 -12.49 -6.88
CA ASP A 84 -16.32 -11.91 -8.17
C ASP A 84 -17.85 -11.62 -8.22
N LEU A 85 -18.43 -11.41 -7.04
CA LEU A 85 -19.84 -11.05 -6.86
C LEU A 85 -20.00 -9.56 -7.07
N LEU A 86 -21.18 -9.19 -7.56
CA LEU A 86 -21.60 -7.80 -7.72
C LEU A 86 -21.29 -6.98 -6.46
N THR A 87 -20.43 -6.00 -6.59
CA THR A 87 -19.99 -5.11 -5.50
C THR A 87 -20.15 -3.67 -5.94
N ALA A 88 -20.77 -2.85 -5.11
CA ALA A 88 -20.89 -1.43 -5.36
C ALA A 88 -19.67 -0.69 -4.79
N TRP A 89 -18.92 -0.08 -5.66
CA TRP A 89 -17.77 0.77 -5.34
C TRP A 89 -18.21 2.21 -5.47
N LEU A 90 -18.43 2.88 -4.34
CA LEU A 90 -18.91 4.27 -4.32
C LEU A 90 -17.76 5.20 -3.92
N PRO A 91 -17.21 5.99 -4.84
CA PRO A 91 -16.24 7.02 -4.50
C PRO A 91 -16.87 8.08 -3.60
N LEU A 92 -16.18 8.43 -2.53
CA LEU A 92 -16.50 9.55 -1.65
C LEU A 92 -15.38 10.57 -1.75
N GLY A 93 -15.62 11.70 -2.40
CA GLY A 93 -14.70 12.82 -2.41
C GLY A 93 -14.46 13.30 -0.98
N MET A 94 -13.21 13.35 -0.56
CA MET A 94 -12.74 13.82 0.74
C MET A 94 -11.74 14.95 0.49
N ASP A 95 -12.21 16.18 0.53
CA ASP A 95 -11.48 17.36 0.07
C ASP A 95 -10.93 17.16 -1.36
N ASP A 96 -9.61 17.19 -1.57
CA ASP A 96 -8.98 16.96 -2.88
C ASP A 96 -8.68 15.47 -3.17
N ARG A 97 -9.13 14.56 -2.33
CA ARG A 97 -8.84 13.13 -2.40
C ARG A 97 -10.13 12.31 -2.45
N THR A 98 -9.98 11.02 -2.63
CA THR A 98 -11.11 10.10 -2.74
C THR A 98 -10.95 8.95 -1.75
N ALA A 99 -11.98 8.75 -0.92
CA ALA A 99 -12.20 7.54 -0.16
C ALA A 99 -13.23 6.66 -0.90
N LEU A 100 -13.48 5.44 -0.43
CA LEU A 100 -14.51 4.57 -0.99
C LEU A 100 -15.49 4.13 0.10
N CYS A 101 -16.77 4.08 -0.25
CA CYS A 101 -17.75 3.31 0.48
C CYS A 101 -18.12 2.08 -0.36
N VAL A 102 -18.02 0.90 0.21
CA VAL A 102 -18.16 -0.36 -0.52
C VAL A 102 -19.30 -1.18 0.05
N PHE A 103 -20.24 -1.56 -0.81
CA PHE A 103 -21.43 -2.32 -0.43
C PHE A 103 -21.46 -3.66 -1.17
N ASP A 104 -21.93 -4.69 -0.48
CA ASP A 104 -22.28 -5.97 -1.10
C ASP A 104 -23.48 -5.78 -2.04
N GLY A 105 -23.41 -6.32 -3.26
CA GLY A 105 -24.47 -6.18 -4.26
C GLY A 105 -25.78 -6.81 -3.82
N ARG A 106 -25.75 -7.93 -3.09
CA ARG A 106 -26.95 -8.55 -2.54
C ARG A 106 -27.65 -7.60 -1.58
N PHE A 107 -26.91 -6.97 -0.69
CA PHE A 107 -27.47 -6.02 0.25
C PHE A 107 -28.08 -4.81 -0.45
N VAL A 108 -27.46 -4.31 -1.51
CA VAL A 108 -28.03 -3.21 -2.32
C VAL A 108 -29.36 -3.62 -2.93
N LEU A 109 -29.48 -4.85 -3.46
CA LEU A 109 -30.72 -5.34 -4.06
C LEU A 109 -31.80 -5.58 -3.01
N GLU A 110 -31.45 -6.08 -1.83
CA GLU A 110 -32.37 -6.21 -0.69
C GLU A 110 -32.95 -4.87 -0.25
N LEU A 111 -32.08 -3.84 -0.15
CA LEU A 111 -32.52 -2.47 0.16
C LEU A 111 -33.40 -1.87 -0.93
N LEU A 112 -33.08 -2.16 -2.20
CA LEU A 112 -33.87 -1.70 -3.33
C LEU A 112 -35.29 -2.33 -3.30
N ASP A 113 -35.39 -3.64 -3.04
CA ASP A 113 -36.66 -4.34 -2.90
C ASP A 113 -37.51 -3.76 -1.74
N LEU A 114 -36.89 -3.55 -0.58
CA LEU A 114 -37.50 -2.91 0.58
C LEU A 114 -37.99 -1.49 0.23
N PHE A 115 -37.21 -0.73 -0.53
CA PHE A 115 -37.55 0.62 -0.95
C PHE A 115 -38.83 0.65 -1.79
N PHE A 116 -38.99 -0.33 -2.70
CA PHE A 116 -40.20 -0.49 -3.51
C PHE A 116 -41.36 -1.19 -2.79
N GLY A 117 -41.23 -1.49 -1.50
CA GLY A 117 -42.28 -2.07 -0.68
C GLY A 117 -42.27 -3.60 -0.62
N GLY A 118 -41.20 -4.24 -1.08
CA GLY A 118 -40.97 -5.67 -0.95
C GLY A 118 -40.60 -6.08 0.47
N VAL A 119 -40.10 -7.31 0.60
CA VAL A 119 -39.72 -7.95 1.87
C VAL A 119 -38.22 -8.00 2.12
N GLY A 120 -37.41 -7.39 1.26
CA GLY A 120 -35.94 -7.47 1.28
C GLY A 120 -35.44 -8.69 0.54
N TYR A 121 -35.97 -8.97 -0.62
CA TYR A 121 -35.58 -10.10 -1.45
C TYR A 121 -34.44 -9.70 -2.40
N ALA A 122 -33.37 -10.51 -2.42
CA ALA A 122 -32.39 -10.48 -3.49
C ALA A 122 -32.39 -11.83 -4.22
N PRO A 123 -32.23 -11.85 -5.55
CA PRO A 123 -32.20 -13.09 -6.30
C PRO A 123 -31.04 -13.99 -5.85
N PRO A 124 -31.20 -15.33 -5.89
CA PRO A 124 -30.15 -16.26 -5.50
C PRO A 124 -28.87 -16.09 -6.37
N GLU A 125 -29.07 -15.89 -7.67
CA GLU A 125 -28.02 -15.52 -8.61
C GLU A 125 -28.05 -14.01 -8.82
N LEU A 126 -26.96 -13.32 -8.48
CA LEU A 126 -26.83 -11.89 -8.63
C LEU A 126 -26.62 -11.54 -10.11
N PRO A 127 -27.15 -10.41 -10.59
CA PRO A 127 -26.86 -9.92 -11.93
C PRO A 127 -25.37 -9.57 -12.05
N LEU A 128 -24.86 -9.52 -13.27
CA LEU A 128 -23.45 -9.14 -13.54
C LEU A 128 -23.21 -7.65 -13.34
N GLU A 129 -24.26 -6.83 -13.51
CA GLU A 129 -24.19 -5.38 -13.44
C GLU A 129 -25.38 -4.82 -12.64
N PHE A 130 -25.19 -3.66 -12.02
CA PHE A 130 -26.28 -2.94 -11.38
C PHE A 130 -27.22 -2.34 -12.42
N THR A 131 -28.49 -2.37 -12.11
CA THR A 131 -29.50 -1.59 -12.85
C THR A 131 -29.37 -0.10 -12.46
N PRO A 132 -29.84 0.84 -13.30
CA PRO A 132 -29.86 2.26 -12.94
C PRO A 132 -30.60 2.56 -11.61
N ALA A 133 -31.60 1.76 -11.28
CA ALA A 133 -32.32 1.89 -10.00
C ALA A 133 -31.42 1.46 -8.81
N ALA A 134 -30.63 0.42 -8.98
CA ALA A 134 -29.69 -0.03 -7.95
C ALA A 134 -28.51 0.96 -7.79
N GLU A 135 -28.00 1.52 -8.89
CA GLU A 135 -27.00 2.60 -8.84
C GLU A 135 -27.54 3.83 -8.11
N ALA A 136 -28.79 4.23 -8.39
CA ALA A 136 -29.44 5.33 -7.69
C ALA A 136 -29.63 5.04 -6.19
N MET A 137 -29.90 3.77 -5.82
CA MET A 137 -29.97 3.36 -4.43
C MET A 137 -28.61 3.51 -3.74
N VAL A 138 -27.52 3.08 -4.38
CA VAL A 138 -26.15 3.23 -3.85
C VAL A 138 -25.78 4.71 -3.67
N ALA A 139 -26.08 5.54 -4.65
CA ALA A 139 -25.86 6.99 -4.56
C ALA A 139 -26.63 7.59 -3.37
N ARG A 140 -27.91 7.22 -3.19
CA ARG A 140 -28.72 7.63 -2.05
C ARG A 140 -28.14 7.17 -0.71
N LEU A 141 -27.63 5.93 -0.62
CA LEU A 141 -26.92 5.45 0.58
C LEU A 141 -25.71 6.33 0.89
N GLY A 142 -24.92 6.66 -0.12
CA GLY A 142 -23.79 7.57 0.02
C GLY A 142 -24.21 8.94 0.57
N GLU A 143 -25.26 9.54 0.01
CA GLU A 143 -25.82 10.82 0.47
C GLU A 143 -26.31 10.76 1.93
N MET A 144 -26.85 9.62 2.36
CA MET A 144 -27.29 9.43 3.75
C MET A 144 -26.12 9.17 4.71
N ILE A 145 -25.01 8.58 4.23
CA ILE A 145 -23.83 8.27 5.04
C ILE A 145 -22.88 9.47 5.13
N ALA A 146 -22.79 10.31 4.11
CA ALA A 146 -21.85 11.43 4.06
C ALA A 146 -22.02 12.43 5.23
N PRO A 147 -23.24 12.89 5.61
CA PRO A 147 -23.40 13.80 6.74
C PRO A 147 -22.96 13.21 8.10
N PRO A 148 -23.37 12.01 8.52
CA PRO A 148 -22.87 11.41 9.77
C PRO A 148 -21.37 11.10 9.72
N LEU A 149 -20.80 10.81 8.55
CA LEU A 149 -19.37 10.65 8.37
C LEU A 149 -18.64 11.97 8.59
N ALA A 150 -19.10 13.07 8.00
CA ALA A 150 -18.55 14.41 8.22
C ALA A 150 -18.63 14.81 9.70
N ALA A 151 -19.77 14.56 10.36
CA ALA A 151 -19.95 14.81 11.79
C ALA A 151 -19.03 13.93 12.66
N ALA A 152 -18.74 12.72 12.24
CA ALA A 152 -17.77 11.87 12.94
C ALA A 152 -16.34 12.44 12.84
N TRP A 153 -15.98 13.02 11.70
CA TRP A 153 -14.67 13.64 11.44
C TRP A 153 -14.48 15.00 12.11
N GLU A 154 -15.56 15.73 12.41
CA GLU A 154 -15.51 17.10 12.94
C GLU A 154 -14.52 17.33 14.11
N PRO A 155 -14.39 16.40 15.09
CA PRO A 155 -13.41 16.57 16.17
C PRO A 155 -11.95 16.53 15.72
N LEU A 156 -11.67 15.98 14.54
CA LEU A 156 -10.32 15.84 14.00
C LEU A 156 -10.01 16.91 12.97
N ALA A 157 -10.91 17.06 12.03
CA ALA A 157 -10.83 18.03 10.93
C ALA A 157 -12.23 18.25 10.33
N ARG A 158 -12.47 19.45 9.83
CA ARG A 158 -13.65 19.71 9.02
C ARG A 158 -13.41 19.17 7.63
N VAL A 159 -13.98 18.01 7.35
CA VAL A 159 -13.87 17.32 6.05
C VAL A 159 -15.27 17.31 5.42
N SER A 160 -15.35 17.71 4.16
CA SER A 160 -16.57 17.54 3.37
C SER A 160 -16.49 16.24 2.57
N PHE A 161 -17.59 15.49 2.57
CA PHE A 161 -17.70 14.27 1.78
C PHE A 161 -18.71 14.49 0.65
N THR A 162 -18.26 14.28 -0.58
CA THR A 162 -19.10 14.38 -1.78
C THR A 162 -19.27 13.00 -2.39
N VAL A 163 -20.49 12.67 -2.80
CA VAL A 163 -20.79 11.36 -3.37
C VAL A 163 -20.46 11.37 -4.85
N GLY A 164 -19.64 10.42 -5.28
CA GLY A 164 -19.31 10.22 -6.69
C GLY A 164 -20.25 9.22 -7.38
N ARG A 165 -19.91 8.84 -8.59
CA ARG A 165 -20.64 7.81 -9.33
C ARG A 165 -20.30 6.42 -8.81
N CYS A 166 -21.33 5.60 -8.62
CA CYS A 166 -21.13 4.19 -8.28
C CYS A 166 -20.53 3.42 -9.45
N GLU A 167 -19.52 2.61 -9.17
CA GLU A 167 -18.90 1.69 -10.13
C GLU A 167 -19.20 0.23 -9.70
N GLY A 168 -19.62 -0.60 -10.64
CA GLY A 168 -19.84 -2.03 -10.40
C GLY A 168 -18.54 -2.85 -10.45
N ASN A 169 -17.48 -2.28 -11.00
CA ASN A 169 -16.19 -2.92 -11.16
C ASN A 169 -15.07 -2.02 -10.61
N ALA A 170 -14.27 -2.57 -9.70
CA ALA A 170 -13.13 -1.86 -9.11
C ALA A 170 -12.08 -1.41 -10.14
N ALA A 171 -12.01 -2.03 -11.32
CA ALA A 171 -11.10 -1.62 -12.38
C ALA A 171 -11.48 -0.27 -13.04
N MET A 172 -12.73 0.18 -12.84
CA MET A 172 -13.21 1.48 -13.34
C MET A 172 -12.92 2.64 -12.39
N LEU A 173 -12.40 2.35 -11.20
CA LEU A 173 -12.01 3.39 -10.24
C LEU A 173 -10.79 4.15 -10.78
N THR A 174 -10.98 5.45 -10.94
CA THR A 174 -9.96 6.32 -11.47
C THR A 174 -9.03 6.79 -10.38
N ASN A 175 -8.32 7.00 -9.78
CA ASN A 175 -7.51 7.59 -8.70
C ASN A 175 -7.07 6.59 -7.62
N ILE A 176 -7.23 5.28 -7.86
CA ILE A 176 -6.81 4.24 -6.92
C ILE A 176 -6.05 3.17 -7.68
N GLU A 177 -4.81 2.96 -7.31
CA GLU A 177 -3.94 1.97 -7.91
C GLU A 177 -3.93 0.66 -7.10
N ALA A 178 -3.56 -0.45 -7.74
CA ALA A 178 -3.54 -1.76 -7.11
C ALA A 178 -2.61 -1.82 -5.88
N ASP A 179 -1.49 -1.13 -5.94
CA ASP A 179 -0.47 -1.09 -4.89
C ASP A 179 -0.72 -0.03 -3.81
N ASP A 180 -1.78 0.77 -3.96
CA ASP A 180 -2.12 1.77 -2.95
C ASP A 180 -2.39 1.12 -1.60
N ALA A 181 -1.77 1.66 -0.55
CA ALA A 181 -2.06 1.26 0.81
C ALA A 181 -3.40 1.84 1.25
N MET A 182 -4.27 0.96 1.75
CA MET A 182 -5.62 1.28 2.20
C MET A 182 -5.78 1.03 3.69
N ILE A 183 -6.52 1.91 4.35
CA ILE A 183 -7.06 1.69 5.68
C ILE A 183 -8.53 1.39 5.55
N VAL A 184 -8.92 0.18 5.93
CA VAL A 184 -10.28 -0.33 5.79
C VAL A 184 -10.94 -0.34 7.15
N THR A 185 -12.10 0.31 7.24
CA THR A 185 -13.02 0.20 8.37
C THR A 185 -14.24 -0.59 7.90
N ARG A 186 -14.51 -1.70 8.51
CA ARG A 186 -15.70 -2.52 8.25
C ARG A 186 -16.76 -2.24 9.29
N PHE A 187 -17.97 -1.94 8.83
CA PHE A 187 -19.13 -1.74 9.68
C PHE A 187 -20.10 -2.90 9.54
N GLY A 188 -20.36 -3.58 10.64
CA GLY A 188 -21.39 -4.61 10.70
C GLY A 188 -22.76 -4.00 10.96
N ILE A 189 -23.76 -4.50 10.25
CA ILE A 189 -25.18 -4.10 10.33
C ILE A 189 -25.97 -5.38 10.53
N ALA A 190 -26.56 -5.57 11.70
CA ALA A 190 -27.41 -6.71 12.02
C ALA A 190 -28.84 -6.25 12.26
N HIS A 191 -29.80 -6.90 11.61
CA HIS A 191 -31.21 -6.64 11.77
C HIS A 191 -31.99 -7.97 11.88
N GLY A 192 -32.97 -8.02 12.78
CA GLY A 192 -33.76 -9.22 13.01
C GLY A 192 -32.91 -10.47 13.26
N ALA A 193 -33.30 -11.60 12.65
CA ALA A 193 -32.59 -12.88 12.70
C ALA A 193 -31.68 -13.10 11.47
N ALA A 194 -31.54 -12.12 10.57
CA ALA A 194 -30.71 -12.23 9.37
C ALA A 194 -29.21 -12.24 9.73
N ARG A 195 -28.40 -12.77 8.81
CA ARG A 195 -26.95 -12.66 8.93
C ARG A 195 -26.56 -11.18 8.85
N PRO A 196 -25.56 -10.75 9.65
CA PRO A 196 -25.04 -9.40 9.52
C PRO A 196 -24.54 -9.11 8.11
N VAL A 197 -24.84 -7.92 7.61
CA VAL A 197 -24.27 -7.39 6.39
C VAL A 197 -23.15 -6.42 6.73
N PHE A 198 -22.23 -6.22 5.80
CA PHE A 198 -21.08 -5.37 6.03
C PHE A 198 -21.00 -4.26 4.99
N VAL A 199 -20.64 -3.08 5.47
CA VAL A 199 -20.32 -1.92 4.66
C VAL A 199 -18.90 -1.52 5.00
N ASP A 200 -18.05 -1.37 4.00
CA ASP A 200 -16.68 -0.97 4.22
C ASP A 200 -16.46 0.48 3.82
N LEU A 201 -15.75 1.20 4.67
CA LEU A 201 -15.23 2.52 4.36
C LEU A 201 -13.71 2.40 4.20
N VAL A 202 -13.23 2.69 3.00
CA VAL A 202 -11.85 2.44 2.59
C VAL A 202 -11.17 3.76 2.30
N TYR A 203 -10.12 4.06 3.05
CA TYR A 203 -9.33 5.27 2.89
C TYR A 203 -7.97 4.93 2.29
N PRO A 204 -7.64 5.46 1.11
CA PRO A 204 -6.25 5.46 0.68
C PRO A 204 -5.40 6.20 1.72
N VAL A 205 -4.24 5.65 2.06
CA VAL A 205 -3.30 6.30 2.98
C VAL A 205 -2.93 7.70 2.49
N SER A 206 -2.86 7.89 1.18
CA SER A 206 -2.64 9.20 0.55
C SER A 206 -3.72 10.23 0.90
N ALA A 207 -4.98 9.81 1.05
CA ALA A 207 -6.09 10.69 1.43
C ALA A 207 -6.04 11.09 2.92
N LEU A 208 -5.46 10.25 3.77
CA LEU A 208 -5.33 10.52 5.20
C LEU A 208 -4.07 11.31 5.57
N LYS A 209 -3.07 11.38 4.69
CA LYS A 209 -1.81 12.09 4.95
C LYS A 209 -1.99 13.54 5.41
N PRO A 210 -2.88 14.37 4.80
CA PRO A 210 -3.11 15.74 5.26
C PRO A 210 -3.61 15.82 6.69
N HIS A 211 -4.32 14.78 7.16
CA HIS A 211 -4.92 14.70 8.49
C HIS A 211 -4.06 13.89 9.48
N GLY A 212 -2.85 13.49 9.08
CA GLY A 212 -1.97 12.62 9.86
C GLY A 212 -1.69 13.11 11.28
N THR A 213 -1.54 14.43 11.46
CA THR A 213 -1.34 15.06 12.78
C THR A 213 -2.51 14.85 13.71
N ALA A 214 -3.72 15.04 13.20
CA ALA A 214 -4.95 14.85 13.95
C ALA A 214 -5.20 13.36 14.26
N LEU A 215 -4.88 12.47 13.32
CA LEU A 215 -5.09 11.03 13.47
C LEU A 215 -4.16 10.38 14.48
N THR A 216 -2.92 10.84 14.59
CA THR A 216 -1.92 10.24 15.50
C THR A 216 -1.97 10.81 16.90
N GLY A 217 -2.74 11.88 17.13
CA GLY A 217 -2.78 12.58 18.44
C GLY A 217 -1.42 13.17 18.86
N LYS A 218 -0.39 12.92 18.06
CA LYS A 218 0.90 13.58 18.20
C LYS A 218 0.79 14.87 17.40
N VAL A 219 1.16 15.99 18.02
CA VAL A 219 1.58 17.14 17.26
C VAL A 219 2.75 16.62 16.41
N VAL A 220 2.45 16.17 15.19
CA VAL A 220 3.52 15.89 14.25
C VAL A 220 4.17 17.23 14.08
N ALA A 221 5.35 17.37 14.65
CA ALA A 221 6.21 18.48 14.32
C ALA A 221 6.08 18.64 12.81
N LYS A 222 5.56 19.82 12.39
CA LYS A 222 5.37 20.35 11.05
C LYS A 222 6.15 19.51 10.05
N ALA A 223 5.49 18.89 9.08
CA ALA A 223 6.06 17.89 8.17
C ALA A 223 7.54 18.16 8.00
N ALA A 224 8.38 17.27 8.55
CA ALA A 224 9.76 17.62 8.84
C ALA A 224 10.31 18.26 7.58
N GLU A 225 10.56 19.58 7.60
CA GLU A 225 11.43 20.21 6.62
C GLU A 225 12.55 19.20 6.49
N GLN A 226 12.69 18.61 5.31
CA GLN A 226 13.68 17.54 5.08
C GLN A 226 14.92 18.01 5.80
N ASP A 227 15.30 17.31 6.87
CA ASP A 227 16.41 17.76 7.70
C ASP A 227 17.60 17.90 6.75
N ALA A 228 17.86 19.14 6.37
CA ALA A 228 18.88 19.46 5.37
C ALA A 228 20.24 18.93 5.85
N GLN A 229 20.45 18.87 7.18
CA GLN A 229 21.65 18.30 7.77
C GLN A 229 21.67 16.78 7.58
N TRP A 230 20.56 16.08 7.81
CA TRP A 230 20.47 14.64 7.63
C TRP A 230 20.62 14.27 6.15
N THR A 231 19.95 14.98 5.25
CA THR A 231 20.07 14.78 3.80
C THR A 231 21.50 15.04 3.31
N ALA A 232 22.15 16.11 3.78
CA ALA A 232 23.53 16.41 3.46
C ALA A 232 24.49 15.35 4.05
N ALA A 233 24.24 14.87 5.27
CA ALA A 233 25.04 13.80 5.88
C ALA A 233 24.89 12.48 5.15
N LEU A 234 23.65 12.10 4.75
CA LEU A 234 23.38 10.90 3.97
C LEU A 234 24.04 10.97 2.60
N THR A 235 23.90 12.11 1.90
CA THR A 235 24.54 12.34 0.60
C THR A 235 26.05 12.23 0.73
N ARG A 236 26.65 12.82 1.76
CA ARG A 236 28.09 12.72 2.03
C ARG A 236 28.52 11.28 2.31
N ALA A 237 27.77 10.55 3.12
CA ALA A 237 28.04 9.15 3.41
C ALA A 237 27.94 8.28 2.14
N ALA A 238 26.92 8.51 1.31
CA ALA A 238 26.76 7.82 0.03
C ALA A 238 27.93 8.09 -0.92
N MET A 239 28.40 9.35 -1.00
CA MET A 239 29.55 9.75 -1.81
C MET A 239 30.88 9.16 -1.32
N GLN A 240 30.96 8.71 -0.07
CA GLN A 240 32.17 8.08 0.50
C GLN A 240 32.22 6.56 0.26
N VAL A 241 31.15 5.96 -0.22
CA VAL A 241 31.12 4.51 -0.52
C VAL A 241 32.06 4.23 -1.68
N ARG A 242 33.06 3.38 -1.43
CA ARG A 242 34.05 2.96 -2.43
C ARG A 242 33.62 1.62 -3.02
N PHE A 243 33.58 1.57 -4.35
CA PHE A 243 33.30 0.35 -5.09
C PHE A 243 34.56 -0.11 -5.83
N PRO A 244 34.86 -1.41 -5.84
CA PRO A 244 35.90 -1.96 -6.71
C PRO A 244 35.37 -1.90 -8.16
N VAL A 245 36.08 -1.15 -9.00
CA VAL A 245 35.80 -1.05 -10.43
C VAL A 245 36.79 -1.91 -11.18
N ARG A 246 36.33 -2.75 -12.09
CA ARG A 246 37.16 -3.56 -12.95
C ARG A 246 36.80 -3.37 -14.41
N SER A 247 37.80 -3.58 -15.27
CA SER A 247 37.56 -3.64 -16.71
C SER A 247 38.40 -4.76 -17.31
N VAL A 248 37.74 -5.56 -18.14
CA VAL A 248 38.43 -6.59 -18.91
C VAL A 248 38.83 -5.95 -20.23
N LEU A 249 40.15 -5.82 -20.43
CA LEU A 249 40.70 -5.16 -21.62
C LEU A 249 40.67 -6.06 -22.84
N ALA A 250 40.96 -7.34 -22.66
CA ALA A 250 40.91 -8.35 -23.71
C ALA A 250 40.73 -9.75 -23.12
N GLU A 251 40.09 -10.61 -23.87
CA GLU A 251 39.99 -12.06 -23.61
C GLU A 251 40.62 -12.79 -24.78
N PRO A 252 41.95 -13.08 -24.73
CA PRO A 252 42.61 -13.72 -25.84
C PRO A 252 42.13 -15.16 -25.98
N VAL A 253 41.68 -15.52 -27.17
CA VAL A 253 41.33 -16.88 -27.54
C VAL A 253 42.56 -17.54 -28.18
N ILE A 254 43.10 -18.55 -27.54
CA ILE A 254 44.24 -19.34 -28.05
C ILE A 254 43.86 -20.81 -28.17
N SER A 255 44.43 -21.53 -29.13
CA SER A 255 44.19 -22.96 -29.25
C SER A 255 44.82 -23.72 -28.09
N LEU A 256 44.24 -24.87 -27.72
CA LEU A 256 44.78 -25.72 -26.64
C LEU A 256 46.22 -26.17 -26.95
N ALA A 257 46.55 -26.48 -28.21
CA ALA A 257 47.88 -26.83 -28.63
C ALA A 257 48.90 -25.73 -28.31
N ARG A 258 48.55 -24.46 -28.64
CA ARG A 258 49.42 -23.32 -28.33
C ARG A 258 49.51 -23.01 -26.83
N LEU A 259 48.42 -23.30 -26.08
CA LEU A 259 48.45 -23.15 -24.61
C LEU A 259 49.46 -24.15 -23.97
N MET A 260 49.52 -25.35 -24.50
CA MET A 260 50.44 -26.39 -24.00
C MET A 260 51.92 -26.12 -24.35
N GLU A 261 52.20 -25.30 -25.36
CA GLU A 261 53.54 -24.93 -25.82
C GLU A 261 54.05 -23.63 -25.18
N LEU A 262 53.23 -22.90 -24.42
CA LEU A 262 53.60 -21.63 -23.80
C LEU A 262 54.72 -21.78 -22.77
N GLN A 263 55.70 -20.93 -22.93
CA GLN A 263 56.86 -20.86 -21.99
C GLN A 263 56.94 -19.48 -21.33
N PRO A 264 57.56 -19.38 -20.14
CA PRO A 264 57.80 -18.08 -19.53
C PRO A 264 58.65 -17.18 -20.45
N GLY A 265 58.08 -16.02 -20.80
CA GLY A 265 58.68 -15.07 -21.74
C GLY A 265 57.95 -14.96 -23.08
N ASP A 266 57.03 -15.86 -23.37
CA ASP A 266 56.20 -15.79 -24.59
C ASP A 266 55.25 -14.60 -24.53
N VAL A 267 55.05 -13.94 -25.66
CA VAL A 267 54.15 -12.80 -25.83
C VAL A 267 52.86 -13.26 -26.48
N ILE A 268 51.75 -13.09 -25.78
CA ILE A 268 50.42 -13.31 -26.33
C ILE A 268 49.89 -11.96 -26.84
N PRO A 269 49.75 -11.78 -28.17
CA PRO A 269 49.22 -10.55 -28.71
C PRO A 269 47.74 -10.42 -28.34
N ILE A 270 47.37 -9.30 -27.75
CA ILE A 270 45.98 -8.98 -27.44
C ILE A 270 45.50 -7.80 -28.31
N HIS A 271 44.29 -7.89 -28.79
CA HIS A 271 43.64 -6.78 -29.46
C HIS A 271 42.52 -6.30 -28.53
N PHE A 272 42.53 -5.02 -28.19
CA PHE A 272 41.40 -4.42 -27.45
C PHE A 272 40.82 -3.29 -28.28
N THR A 273 39.48 -3.15 -28.15
CA THR A 273 38.73 -2.09 -28.78
C THR A 273 38.92 -0.77 -28.03
N ASN A 274 38.74 0.35 -28.70
CA ASN A 274 38.86 1.64 -28.05
C ASN A 274 37.88 1.79 -26.87
N ASP A 275 36.72 1.10 -26.93
CA ASP A 275 35.72 1.10 -25.88
C ASP A 275 35.75 -0.22 -25.11
N VAL A 276 36.09 -0.14 -23.83
CA VAL A 276 36.10 -1.29 -22.90
C VAL A 276 34.96 -1.18 -21.90
N PRO A 277 34.35 -2.31 -21.50
CA PRO A 277 33.32 -2.31 -20.48
C PRO A 277 33.89 -1.98 -19.10
N VAL A 278 33.23 -1.15 -18.35
CA VAL A 278 33.55 -0.82 -16.96
C VAL A 278 32.49 -1.46 -16.07
N MET A 279 32.94 -2.33 -15.17
CA MET A 279 32.07 -3.15 -14.33
C MET A 279 32.23 -2.76 -12.86
N VAL A 280 31.12 -2.82 -12.11
CA VAL A 280 31.07 -2.77 -10.65
C VAL A 280 30.43 -4.07 -10.18
N GLY A 281 31.21 -4.95 -9.56
CA GLY A 281 30.75 -6.32 -9.32
C GLY A 281 30.49 -7.06 -10.64
N ASN A 282 29.24 -7.50 -10.85
CA ASN A 282 28.79 -8.15 -12.08
C ASN A 282 28.01 -7.20 -13.01
N ASP A 283 27.76 -5.98 -12.57
CA ASP A 283 26.93 -5.03 -13.32
C ASP A 283 27.80 -4.11 -14.17
N ARG A 284 27.32 -3.81 -15.38
CA ARG A 284 28.01 -2.89 -16.29
C ARG A 284 27.69 -1.45 -15.94
N LEU A 285 28.66 -0.72 -15.38
CA LEU A 285 28.55 0.70 -15.08
C LEU A 285 28.53 1.56 -16.35
N GLY A 286 29.24 1.14 -17.40
CA GLY A 286 29.34 1.90 -18.63
C GLY A 286 30.45 1.41 -19.55
N THR A 287 30.90 2.29 -20.44
CA THR A 287 32.05 2.07 -21.33
C THR A 287 33.07 3.19 -21.14
N GLY A 288 34.30 2.86 -21.40
CA GLY A 288 35.39 3.83 -21.32
C GLY A 288 36.56 3.51 -22.26
N THR A 289 37.39 4.51 -22.56
CA THR A 289 38.60 4.37 -23.35
C THR A 289 39.79 4.15 -22.44
N VAL A 290 40.67 3.22 -22.84
CA VAL A 290 41.91 2.89 -22.14
C VAL A 290 42.98 3.92 -22.47
N GLY A 291 43.75 4.33 -21.48
CA GLY A 291 44.86 5.24 -21.62
C GLY A 291 45.83 5.17 -20.42
N THR A 292 46.71 6.12 -20.33
CA THR A 292 47.61 6.30 -19.20
C THR A 292 47.35 7.66 -18.52
N ALA A 293 47.36 7.64 -17.20
CA ALA A 293 47.29 8.86 -16.40
C ALA A 293 48.29 8.74 -15.24
N ASN A 294 49.13 9.74 -15.06
CA ASN A 294 50.14 9.76 -13.99
C ASN A 294 51.06 8.50 -13.96
N GLY A 295 51.41 7.96 -15.16
CA GLY A 295 52.25 6.73 -15.26
C GLY A 295 51.52 5.43 -14.95
N HIS A 296 50.25 5.43 -14.72
CA HIS A 296 49.40 4.26 -14.46
C HIS A 296 48.41 4.03 -15.59
N ALA A 297 48.01 2.77 -15.80
CA ALA A 297 46.91 2.45 -16.68
C ALA A 297 45.61 3.09 -16.13
N ALA A 298 44.88 3.76 -16.98
CA ALA A 298 43.66 4.49 -16.61
C ALA A 298 42.58 4.24 -17.64
N ILE A 299 41.33 4.35 -17.20
CA ILE A 299 40.15 4.28 -18.05
C ILE A 299 39.37 5.60 -17.93
N ARG A 300 39.16 6.24 -19.07
CA ARG A 300 38.28 7.41 -19.14
C ARG A 300 36.87 6.92 -19.49
N LEU A 301 35.92 7.11 -18.59
CA LEU A 301 34.51 6.83 -18.87
C LEU A 301 34.01 7.72 -20.01
N THR A 302 33.45 7.09 -21.04
CA THR A 302 32.86 7.77 -22.21
C THR A 302 31.36 7.74 -22.18
N LYS A 303 30.77 6.66 -21.64
CA LYS A 303 29.30 6.51 -21.54
C LYS A 303 28.95 5.76 -20.27
N LEU A 304 28.01 6.29 -19.49
CA LEU A 304 27.40 5.60 -18.37
C LEU A 304 26.19 4.77 -18.85
N ALA A 305 26.00 3.61 -18.29
CA ALA A 305 24.77 2.86 -18.48
C ALA A 305 23.59 3.62 -17.88
N SER A 306 22.46 3.67 -18.57
CA SER A 306 21.25 4.26 -18.03
C SER A 306 20.74 3.41 -16.86
N LEU A 307 20.39 4.03 -15.74
CA LEU A 307 19.94 3.34 -14.53
C LEU A 307 18.51 2.79 -14.66
N GLU A 308 17.85 2.96 -15.81
CA GLU A 308 16.47 2.53 -16.03
C GLU A 308 16.25 1.01 -16.07
N GLY A 309 17.29 0.20 -15.96
CA GLY A 309 17.20 -1.28 -15.98
C GLY A 309 17.60 -1.99 -14.68
N ILE A 310 17.91 -1.28 -13.59
CA ILE A 310 18.40 -1.89 -12.34
C ILE A 310 17.31 -1.88 -11.24
N ILE A 311 16.17 -1.27 -11.48
CA ILE A 311 14.99 -1.26 -10.58
C ILE A 311 13.87 -2.01 -11.29
N ALA A 312 14.03 -3.31 -11.44
CA ALA A 312 12.97 -4.24 -11.82
C ALA A 312 12.97 -5.41 -10.83
#